data_25e7b774a0acdbf67cbeebbd8dad7c5b
#
_entry.id   25e7b774a0acdbf67cbeebbd8dad7c5b
#
_cell.length_a   1.000
_cell.length_b   1.000
_cell.length_c   1.000
_cell.angle_alpha   90.00
_cell.angle_beta   90.00
_cell.angle_gamma   90.00
#
_symmetry.space_group_name_H-M   'P 1'
#
loop_
_entity.id
_entity.type
_entity.pdbx_description
1 polymer ?
#
loop_
_entity_poly.entity_id
_entity_poly.type
_entity_poly.pdbx_seq_one_letter_code
_entity_poly.pdbx_strand_id
1 'polypeptide(L)'
;MESVTLSLPEAYDLALEVLSANGFSADHAAAIARNVTAGERDGCASHGLWRLLGIVDTLRKGKVSPDAEPQIHDQAPGIARADAGGAFSLLAYERALPLLLEKARHNGIAALAINRCVHFSALFADIEPLTEAGLVGLACTPSHAWVAPAGGTRPLFGTNPIAFGWPRQDKPPFIVDMATSAAARGEIQLHQRSGKALPEGWGIDSQGQPTTDAAEVLNGAMLTFGGHKGSALAAMVELLAGPLIGDMTSQAPEQLARAETLFMGMQEQGARLPGERRFACRQQSERQGVIISRSLHDEICALRQGG
;
A
#
# COMPACT_ATOMS: atom_id res chain seq x y z
N MET A 1 22.75 2.91 23.81
CA MET A 1 23.40 2.53 22.52
C MET A 1 24.11 3.78 22.01
N GLU A 2 25.34 3.64 21.59
CA GLU A 2 26.07 4.70 20.89
C GLU A 2 25.35 5.04 19.60
N SER A 3 25.20 6.33 19.30
CA SER A 3 24.51 6.82 18.10
C SER A 3 25.46 7.66 17.25
N VAL A 4 25.23 7.66 15.95
CA VAL A 4 25.93 8.51 14.98
C VAL A 4 24.93 9.52 14.43
N THR A 5 25.34 10.78 14.33
CA THR A 5 24.54 11.83 13.71
C THR A 5 25.11 12.13 12.34
N LEU A 6 24.25 12.09 11.32
CA LEU A 6 24.56 12.46 9.94
C LEU A 6 23.72 13.68 9.55
N SER A 7 24.32 14.59 8.80
CA SER A 7 23.56 15.61 8.07
C SER A 7 22.77 14.95 6.90
N LEU A 8 21.77 15.63 6.36
CA LEU A 8 21.02 15.10 5.21
C LEU A 8 21.91 14.81 3.99
N PRO A 9 22.88 15.69 3.61
CA PRO A 9 23.84 15.36 2.56
C PRO A 9 24.66 14.10 2.87
N GLU A 10 25.21 13.95 4.08
CA GLU A 10 25.98 12.76 4.48
C GLU A 10 25.13 11.50 4.44
N ALA A 11 23.84 11.56 4.82
CA ALA A 11 22.92 10.45 4.74
C ALA A 11 22.61 10.05 3.28
N TYR A 12 22.45 11.04 2.40
CA TYR A 12 22.28 10.82 0.97
C TYR A 12 23.53 10.21 0.34
N ASP A 13 24.71 10.77 0.61
CA ASP A 13 25.98 10.29 0.05
C ASP A 13 26.27 8.87 0.52
N LEU A 14 26.04 8.55 1.79
CA LEU A 14 26.15 7.19 2.31
C LEU A 14 25.22 6.21 1.56
N ALA A 15 23.97 6.60 1.33
CA ALA A 15 23.02 5.76 0.58
C ALA A 15 23.48 5.55 -0.86
N LEU A 16 23.91 6.62 -1.53
CA LEU A 16 24.41 6.61 -2.92
C LEU A 16 25.64 5.70 -3.07
N GLU A 17 26.62 5.84 -2.16
CA GLU A 17 27.84 5.03 -2.14
C GLU A 17 27.51 3.53 -1.95
N VAL A 18 26.64 3.20 -0.99
CA VAL A 18 26.22 1.81 -0.73
C VAL A 18 25.55 1.21 -1.96
N LEU A 19 24.63 1.94 -2.59
CA LEU A 19 23.89 1.46 -3.76
C LEU A 19 24.81 1.28 -4.97
N SER A 20 25.66 2.25 -5.24
CA SER A 20 26.63 2.21 -6.35
C SER A 20 27.64 1.05 -6.17
N ALA A 21 28.15 0.86 -4.95
CA ALA A 21 29.07 -0.23 -4.63
C ALA A 21 28.43 -1.63 -4.77
N ASN A 22 27.10 -1.73 -4.71
CA ASN A 22 26.37 -2.99 -4.91
C ASN A 22 25.83 -3.14 -6.35
N GLY A 23 26.19 -2.25 -7.30
CA GLY A 23 25.92 -2.44 -8.71
C GLY A 23 24.66 -1.80 -9.26
N PHE A 24 23.99 -0.92 -8.50
CA PHE A 24 22.92 -0.10 -9.06
C PHE A 24 23.48 0.92 -10.03
N SER A 25 22.75 1.18 -11.13
CA SER A 25 23.07 2.28 -12.04
C SER A 25 22.97 3.63 -11.32
N ALA A 26 23.65 4.65 -11.82
CA ALA A 26 23.69 5.98 -11.20
C ALA A 26 22.28 6.55 -10.97
N ASP A 27 21.38 6.40 -11.95
CA ASP A 27 20.02 6.91 -11.87
C ASP A 27 19.17 6.17 -10.82
N HIS A 28 19.26 4.82 -10.77
CA HIS A 28 18.58 4.04 -9.74
C HIS A 28 19.12 4.32 -8.35
N ALA A 29 20.44 4.37 -8.20
CA ALA A 29 21.08 4.69 -6.93
C ALA A 29 20.66 6.07 -6.43
N ALA A 30 20.63 7.08 -7.30
CA ALA A 30 20.20 8.43 -6.94
C ALA A 30 18.72 8.50 -6.55
N ALA A 31 17.82 7.85 -7.32
CA ALA A 31 16.40 7.82 -7.01
C ALA A 31 16.12 7.14 -5.64
N ILE A 32 16.78 6.01 -5.38
CA ILE A 32 16.67 5.29 -4.11
C ILE A 32 17.25 6.14 -2.95
N ALA A 33 18.44 6.74 -3.14
CA ALA A 33 19.09 7.55 -2.12
C ALA A 33 18.23 8.76 -1.71
N ARG A 34 17.60 9.44 -2.68
CA ARG A 34 16.64 10.53 -2.37
C ARG A 34 15.50 10.06 -1.50
N ASN A 35 14.91 8.93 -1.83
CA ASN A 35 13.76 8.40 -1.12
C ASN A 35 14.09 7.97 0.32
N VAL A 36 15.15 7.18 0.53
CA VAL A 36 15.53 6.74 1.88
C VAL A 36 16.01 7.90 2.75
N THR A 37 16.64 8.93 2.15
CA THR A 37 17.02 10.15 2.87
C THR A 37 15.78 10.97 3.26
N ALA A 38 14.76 11.05 2.40
CA ALA A 38 13.48 11.67 2.76
C ALA A 38 12.81 10.93 3.92
N GLY A 39 12.85 9.59 3.92
CA GLY A 39 12.35 8.78 5.04
C GLY A 39 13.02 9.11 6.38
N GLU A 40 14.35 9.26 6.40
CA GLU A 40 15.07 9.68 7.63
C GLU A 40 14.76 11.12 8.01
N ARG A 41 14.76 12.05 7.03
CA ARG A 41 14.41 13.47 7.25
C ARG A 41 13.10 13.62 8.01
N ASP A 42 12.12 12.82 7.64
CA ASP A 42 10.74 12.94 8.13
C ASP A 42 10.44 11.99 9.30
N GLY A 43 11.48 11.35 9.88
CA GLY A 43 11.35 10.47 11.04
C GLY A 43 10.70 9.12 10.74
N CYS A 44 10.56 8.75 9.46
CA CYS A 44 10.07 7.45 9.02
C CYS A 44 11.19 6.40 8.99
N ALA A 45 11.83 6.12 10.14
CA ALA A 45 12.99 5.23 10.21
C ALA A 45 12.77 3.84 9.59
N SER A 46 11.55 3.31 9.60
CA SER A 46 11.20 2.04 8.95
C SER A 46 11.28 2.11 7.41
N HIS A 47 11.34 3.29 6.81
CA HIS A 47 11.45 3.56 5.37
C HIS A 47 12.67 4.43 5.02
N GLY A 48 13.52 4.71 5.99
CA GLY A 48 14.76 5.48 5.85
C GLY A 48 15.98 4.61 5.52
N LEU A 49 17.17 5.02 5.97
CA LEU A 49 18.45 4.36 5.68
C LEU A 49 18.48 2.87 6.05
N TRP A 50 17.72 2.46 7.05
CA TRP A 50 17.58 1.05 7.41
C TRP A 50 17.13 0.17 6.23
N ARG A 51 16.38 0.73 5.28
CA ARG A 51 15.93 0.01 4.07
C ARG A 51 17.06 -0.44 3.15
N LEU A 52 18.22 0.23 3.18
CA LEU A 52 19.38 -0.16 2.38
C LEU A 52 19.75 -1.63 2.60
N LEU A 53 19.61 -2.14 3.83
CA LEU A 53 19.87 -3.55 4.12
C LEU A 53 18.96 -4.49 3.31
N GLY A 54 17.67 -4.20 3.26
CA GLY A 54 16.68 -4.99 2.51
C GLY A 54 16.80 -4.79 0.99
N ILE A 55 17.14 -3.59 0.54
CA ILE A 55 17.34 -3.26 -0.87
C ILE A 55 18.50 -4.06 -1.45
N VAL A 56 19.64 -4.04 -0.75
CA VAL A 56 20.85 -4.80 -1.16
C VAL A 56 20.60 -6.31 -1.11
N ASP A 57 19.89 -6.80 -0.06
CA ASP A 57 19.52 -8.21 0.03
C ASP A 57 18.59 -8.64 -1.12
N THR A 58 17.62 -7.79 -1.48
CA THR A 58 16.69 -8.03 -2.61
C THR A 58 17.44 -8.13 -3.93
N LEU A 59 18.43 -7.24 -4.16
CA LEU A 59 19.29 -7.28 -5.33
C LEU A 59 20.15 -8.56 -5.36
N ARG A 60 20.80 -8.89 -4.25
CA ARG A 60 21.67 -10.09 -4.15
C ARG A 60 20.90 -11.39 -4.37
N LYS A 61 19.60 -11.41 -4.07
CA LYS A 61 18.69 -12.53 -4.37
C LYS A 61 18.19 -12.55 -5.81
N GLY A 62 18.65 -11.64 -6.67
CA GLY A 62 18.26 -11.56 -8.07
C GLY A 62 16.78 -11.19 -8.29
N LYS A 63 16.14 -10.55 -7.33
CA LYS A 63 14.70 -10.21 -7.38
C LYS A 63 14.41 -8.86 -8.02
N VAL A 64 15.44 -8.05 -8.26
CA VAL A 64 15.32 -6.75 -8.94
C VAL A 64 16.44 -6.57 -9.93
N SER A 65 16.17 -5.86 -11.03
CA SER A 65 17.17 -5.36 -11.95
C SER A 65 17.77 -4.06 -11.39
N PRO A 66 19.12 -3.93 -11.32
CA PRO A 66 19.75 -2.73 -10.78
C PRO A 66 19.88 -1.59 -11.80
N ASP A 67 19.61 -1.85 -13.09
CA ASP A 67 19.96 -0.98 -14.21
C ASP A 67 18.91 -0.92 -15.32
N ALA A 68 17.73 -1.54 -15.14
CA ALA A 68 16.68 -1.52 -16.15
C ALA A 68 16.16 -0.10 -16.40
N GLU A 69 16.21 0.37 -17.67
CA GLU A 69 15.68 1.67 -18.05
C GLU A 69 14.16 1.63 -18.13
N PRO A 70 13.44 2.45 -17.35
CA PRO A 70 11.98 2.47 -17.35
C PRO A 70 11.40 2.88 -18.70
N GLN A 71 10.38 2.19 -19.17
CA GLN A 71 9.65 2.53 -20.38
C GLN A 71 8.37 3.30 -20.05
N ILE A 72 8.26 4.54 -20.48
CA ILE A 72 7.12 5.41 -20.22
C ILE A 72 6.19 5.42 -21.42
N HIS A 73 4.90 5.13 -21.19
CA HIS A 73 3.89 5.06 -22.23
C HIS A 73 2.78 6.08 -21.98
N ASP A 74 2.49 6.89 -22.98
CA ASP A 74 1.27 7.69 -23.06
C ASP A 74 0.14 6.78 -23.54
N GLN A 75 -0.55 6.14 -22.58
CA GLN A 75 -1.48 5.05 -22.87
C GLN A 75 -2.87 5.54 -23.30
N ALA A 76 -3.36 6.62 -22.68
CA ALA A 76 -4.66 7.23 -22.98
C ALA A 76 -4.66 8.68 -22.49
N PRO A 77 -5.65 9.52 -22.86
CA PRO A 77 -5.66 10.92 -22.46
C PRO A 77 -5.44 11.15 -20.96
N GLY A 78 -6.09 10.39 -20.09
CA GLY A 78 -5.94 10.46 -18.63
C GLY A 78 -5.04 9.39 -18.02
N ILE A 79 -4.32 8.56 -18.81
CA ILE A 79 -3.55 7.44 -18.28
C ILE A 79 -2.12 7.48 -18.80
N ALA A 80 -1.17 7.51 -17.87
CA ALA A 80 0.24 7.22 -18.10
C ALA A 80 0.57 5.82 -17.55
N ARG A 81 1.47 5.09 -18.21
CA ARG A 81 1.98 3.81 -17.74
C ARG A 81 3.51 3.82 -17.75
N ALA A 82 4.12 3.32 -16.69
CA ALA A 82 5.55 3.11 -16.59
C ALA A 82 5.83 1.62 -16.39
N ASP A 83 6.65 1.05 -17.25
CA ASP A 83 7.19 -0.29 -17.08
C ASP A 83 8.58 -0.18 -16.47
N ALA A 84 8.74 -0.64 -15.23
CA ALA A 84 10.00 -0.52 -14.51
C ALA A 84 11.02 -1.61 -14.88
N GLY A 85 10.67 -2.56 -15.76
CA GLY A 85 11.61 -3.59 -16.23
C GLY A 85 12.11 -4.55 -15.15
N GLY A 86 11.39 -4.69 -14.03
CA GLY A 86 11.80 -5.50 -12.88
C GLY A 86 12.68 -4.76 -11.87
N ALA A 87 12.86 -3.44 -12.01
CA ALA A 87 13.62 -2.61 -11.07
C ALA A 87 12.75 -2.13 -9.88
N PHE A 88 13.34 -1.37 -8.98
CA PHE A 88 12.58 -0.59 -8.01
C PHE A 88 11.78 0.53 -8.71
N SER A 89 10.56 0.80 -8.22
CA SER A 89 9.60 1.72 -8.83
C SER A 89 10.06 3.19 -8.89
N LEU A 90 11.01 3.59 -8.06
CA LEU A 90 11.34 5.00 -7.80
C LEU A 90 11.80 5.74 -9.05
N LEU A 91 12.73 5.17 -9.84
CA LEU A 91 13.17 5.77 -11.08
C LEU A 91 12.04 5.84 -12.12
N ALA A 92 11.22 4.78 -12.21
CA ALA A 92 10.07 4.75 -13.11
C ALA A 92 9.02 5.83 -12.74
N TYR A 93 8.80 6.04 -11.45
CA TYR A 93 7.95 7.14 -10.95
C TYR A 93 8.52 8.50 -11.34
N GLU A 94 9.80 8.77 -11.05
CA GLU A 94 10.45 10.05 -11.40
C GLU A 94 10.37 10.35 -12.90
N ARG A 95 10.61 9.34 -13.75
CA ARG A 95 10.53 9.48 -15.22
C ARG A 95 9.12 9.71 -15.74
N ALA A 96 8.11 9.13 -15.08
CA ALA A 96 6.71 9.24 -15.50
C ALA A 96 5.99 10.46 -14.91
N LEU A 97 6.50 11.03 -13.82
CA LEU A 97 5.86 12.14 -13.10
C LEU A 97 5.55 13.35 -14.00
N PRO A 98 6.44 13.83 -14.88
CA PRO A 98 6.13 14.95 -15.77
C PRO A 98 4.89 14.70 -16.64
N LEU A 99 4.77 13.51 -17.22
CA LEU A 99 3.62 13.12 -18.04
C LEU A 99 2.34 13.04 -17.20
N LEU A 100 2.40 12.49 -15.98
CA LEU A 100 1.27 12.45 -15.06
C LEU A 100 0.76 13.86 -14.73
N LEU A 101 1.67 14.79 -14.39
CA LEU A 101 1.34 16.17 -14.05
C LEU A 101 0.72 16.91 -15.25
N GLU A 102 1.25 16.74 -16.45
CA GLU A 102 0.71 17.31 -17.68
C GLU A 102 -0.72 16.84 -17.91
N LYS A 103 -0.94 15.51 -17.88
CA LYS A 103 -2.26 14.91 -18.09
C LYS A 103 -3.27 15.35 -17.03
N ALA A 104 -2.88 15.41 -15.76
CA ALA A 104 -3.75 15.84 -14.69
C ALA A 104 -4.20 17.30 -14.87
N ARG A 105 -3.27 18.19 -15.27
CA ARG A 105 -3.61 19.60 -15.55
C ARG A 105 -4.52 19.75 -16.76
N HIS A 106 -4.28 18.96 -17.81
CA HIS A 106 -5.05 19.06 -19.05
C HIS A 106 -6.47 18.48 -18.91
N ASN A 107 -6.59 17.32 -18.26
CA ASN A 107 -7.85 16.57 -18.19
C ASN A 107 -8.64 16.77 -16.87
N GLY A 108 -8.04 17.44 -15.87
CA GLY A 108 -8.61 17.56 -14.52
C GLY A 108 -8.41 16.34 -13.63
N ILE A 109 -8.10 15.17 -14.20
CA ILE A 109 -7.75 13.93 -13.52
C ILE A 109 -6.83 13.10 -14.41
N ALA A 110 -5.86 12.42 -13.79
CA ALA A 110 -5.02 11.44 -14.47
C ALA A 110 -4.61 10.31 -13.53
N ALA A 111 -4.20 9.18 -14.09
CA ALA A 111 -3.66 8.03 -13.38
C ALA A 111 -2.30 7.62 -13.96
N LEU A 112 -1.39 7.19 -13.08
CA LEU A 112 -0.12 6.54 -13.43
C LEU A 112 -0.15 5.10 -12.91
N ALA A 113 0.01 4.14 -13.80
CA ALA A 113 0.25 2.74 -13.46
C ALA A 113 1.75 2.43 -13.60
N ILE A 114 2.38 1.89 -12.56
CA ILE A 114 3.77 1.41 -12.60
C ILE A 114 3.76 -0.11 -12.53
N ASN A 115 4.17 -0.75 -13.61
CA ASN A 115 4.16 -2.20 -13.75
C ASN A 115 5.58 -2.80 -13.61
N ARG A 116 5.66 -4.10 -13.30
CA ARG A 116 6.89 -4.88 -13.20
C ARG A 116 7.94 -4.21 -12.31
N CYS A 117 7.53 -3.78 -11.13
CA CYS A 117 8.40 -3.10 -10.17
C CYS A 117 8.36 -3.76 -8.78
N VAL A 118 9.38 -3.48 -7.99
CA VAL A 118 9.38 -3.67 -6.54
C VAL A 118 9.26 -2.29 -5.89
N HIS A 119 8.34 -2.14 -4.95
CA HIS A 119 8.16 -0.90 -4.19
C HIS A 119 8.42 -1.14 -2.70
N PHE A 120 9.13 -0.23 -2.04
CA PHE A 120 9.46 -0.33 -0.61
C PHE A 120 9.31 0.99 0.14
N SER A 121 9.05 2.07 -0.58
CA SER A 121 9.00 3.44 -0.07
C SER A 121 7.78 3.68 0.82
N ALA A 122 7.85 4.69 1.67
CA ALA A 122 6.68 5.32 2.24
C ALA A 122 6.00 6.16 1.15
N LEU A 123 4.69 5.99 0.97
CA LEU A 123 3.96 6.60 -0.13
C LEU A 123 3.84 8.13 -0.01
N PHE A 124 4.06 8.70 1.18
CA PHE A 124 4.06 10.15 1.34
C PHE A 124 5.08 10.82 0.41
N ALA A 125 6.24 10.18 0.20
CA ALA A 125 7.29 10.68 -0.68
C ALA A 125 6.87 10.72 -2.17
N ASP A 126 5.97 9.81 -2.57
CA ASP A 126 5.38 9.81 -3.92
C ASP A 126 4.25 10.85 -4.05
N ILE A 127 3.62 11.24 -2.94
CA ILE A 127 2.53 12.23 -2.90
C ILE A 127 3.05 13.66 -2.83
N GLU A 128 4.17 13.92 -2.17
CA GLU A 128 4.72 15.28 -2.02
C GLU A 128 4.86 16.02 -3.36
N PRO A 129 5.46 15.46 -4.42
CA PRO A 129 5.62 16.16 -5.70
C PRO A 129 4.29 16.53 -6.36
N LEU A 130 3.22 15.77 -6.12
CA LEU A 130 1.87 16.09 -6.62
C LEU A 130 1.30 17.31 -5.89
N THR A 131 1.44 17.35 -4.56
CA THR A 131 0.95 18.47 -3.75
C THR A 131 1.76 19.74 -3.98
N GLU A 132 3.07 19.65 -4.20
CA GLU A 132 3.94 20.75 -4.61
C GLU A 132 3.56 21.34 -5.98
N ALA A 133 3.08 20.46 -6.89
CA ALA A 133 2.53 20.87 -8.18
C ALA A 133 1.11 21.45 -8.10
N GLY A 134 0.54 21.60 -6.88
CA GLY A 134 -0.80 22.12 -6.64
C GLY A 134 -1.93 21.11 -6.92
N LEU A 135 -1.61 19.83 -7.01
CA LEU A 135 -2.58 18.77 -7.30
C LEU A 135 -2.93 17.95 -6.04
N VAL A 136 -4.15 17.45 -6.02
CA VAL A 136 -4.54 16.41 -5.04
C VAL A 136 -4.01 15.08 -5.54
N GLY A 137 -3.34 14.32 -4.65
CA GLY A 137 -2.77 13.02 -4.96
C GLY A 137 -3.39 11.88 -4.19
N LEU A 138 -3.51 10.72 -4.83
CA LEU A 138 -3.85 9.44 -4.20
C LEU A 138 -2.86 8.39 -4.74
N ALA A 139 -2.21 7.65 -3.85
CA ALA A 139 -1.34 6.54 -4.21
C ALA A 139 -1.70 5.29 -3.42
N CYS A 140 -1.51 4.13 -4.02
CA CYS A 140 -1.64 2.83 -3.37
C CYS A 140 -0.75 1.80 -4.07
N THR A 141 -0.34 0.79 -3.31
CA THR A 141 0.43 -0.33 -3.84
C THR A 141 0.14 -1.61 -3.06
N PRO A 142 0.09 -2.80 -3.69
CA PRO A 142 0.10 -4.05 -2.97
C PRO A 142 1.53 -4.30 -2.44
N SER A 143 1.64 -5.22 -1.50
CA SER A 143 2.94 -5.72 -1.04
C SER A 143 2.92 -7.24 -0.92
N HIS A 144 3.95 -7.87 -0.33
CA HIS A 144 3.92 -9.31 -0.11
C HIS A 144 2.79 -9.72 0.84
N ALA A 145 2.25 -10.93 0.65
CA ALA A 145 1.20 -11.49 1.50
C ALA A 145 1.69 -11.70 2.94
N TRP A 146 1.35 -10.78 3.81
CA TRP A 146 1.69 -10.78 5.24
C TRP A 146 0.47 -10.68 6.15
N VAL A 147 -0.67 -10.28 5.60
CA VAL A 147 -1.86 -9.84 6.35
C VAL A 147 -3.01 -10.79 6.06
N ALA A 148 -3.64 -11.31 7.11
CA ALA A 148 -4.85 -12.12 6.99
C ALA A 148 -6.07 -11.22 6.71
N PRO A 149 -7.01 -11.64 5.84
CA PRO A 149 -8.30 -10.98 5.70
C PRO A 149 -9.10 -11.08 6.99
N ALA A 150 -10.02 -10.15 7.23
CA ALA A 150 -10.86 -10.17 8.40
C ALA A 150 -11.70 -11.47 8.47
N GLY A 151 -11.51 -12.25 9.54
CA GLY A 151 -12.08 -13.59 9.71
C GLY A 151 -11.20 -14.72 9.16
N GLY A 152 -10.14 -14.42 8.44
CA GLY A 152 -9.15 -15.39 8.01
C GLY A 152 -8.01 -15.55 8.99
N THR A 153 -7.23 -16.61 8.83
CA THR A 153 -6.09 -16.97 9.70
C THR A 153 -4.78 -17.12 8.98
N ARG A 154 -4.74 -16.90 7.66
CA ARG A 154 -3.54 -17.03 6.85
C ARG A 154 -3.28 -15.75 6.04
N PRO A 155 -2.02 -15.39 5.79
CA PRO A 155 -1.69 -14.25 4.94
C PRO A 155 -2.33 -14.36 3.56
N LEU A 156 -2.93 -13.28 3.08
CA LEU A 156 -3.52 -13.16 1.75
C LEU A 156 -3.21 -11.78 1.15
N PHE A 157 -3.30 -10.72 1.94
CA PHE A 157 -2.98 -9.35 1.55
C PHE A 157 -1.58 -8.96 1.96
N GLY A 158 -1.03 -7.96 1.29
CA GLY A 158 0.08 -7.20 1.82
C GLY A 158 -0.38 -6.18 2.88
N THR A 159 0.54 -5.35 3.35
CA THR A 159 0.21 -4.17 4.18
C THR A 159 -0.58 -3.13 3.39
N ASN A 160 -0.52 -3.19 2.08
CA ASN A 160 -1.33 -2.48 1.09
C ASN A 160 -1.60 -1.02 1.48
N PRO A 161 -0.54 -0.18 1.54
CA PRO A 161 -0.67 1.19 1.99
C PRO A 161 -1.46 2.04 0.99
N ILE A 162 -2.08 3.08 1.55
CA ILE A 162 -2.77 4.15 0.82
C ILE A 162 -2.21 5.47 1.31
N ALA A 163 -1.84 6.36 0.40
CA ALA A 163 -1.51 7.74 0.73
C ALA A 163 -2.42 8.71 -0.02
N PHE A 164 -2.76 9.80 0.66
CA PHE A 164 -3.56 10.89 0.12
C PHE A 164 -2.92 12.22 0.47
N GLY A 165 -2.79 13.13 -0.50
CA GLY A 165 -2.25 14.45 -0.31
C GLY A 165 -3.17 15.55 -0.81
N TRP A 166 -3.26 16.63 -0.03
CA TRP A 166 -3.99 17.84 -0.38
C TRP A 166 -3.08 19.07 -0.28
N PRO A 167 -2.87 19.83 -1.36
CA PRO A 167 -2.06 21.04 -1.32
C PRO A 167 -2.73 22.09 -0.43
N ARG A 168 -1.93 22.87 0.29
CA ARG A 168 -2.43 23.96 1.15
C ARG A 168 -1.74 25.25 0.78
N GLN A 169 -2.48 26.35 0.81
CA GLN A 169 -1.91 27.66 0.57
C GLN A 169 -0.98 28.07 1.70
N ASP A 170 0.28 28.41 1.36
CA ASP A 170 1.31 28.92 2.26
C ASP A 170 1.57 28.08 3.52
N LYS A 171 1.30 26.77 3.44
CA LYS A 171 1.47 25.81 4.54
C LYS A 171 1.94 24.45 3.98
N PRO A 172 2.59 23.62 4.80
CA PRO A 172 2.85 22.24 4.42
C PRO A 172 1.57 21.53 3.99
N PRO A 173 1.62 20.65 2.98
CA PRO A 173 0.46 19.91 2.51
C PRO A 173 -0.14 19.05 3.61
N PHE A 174 -1.44 18.74 3.50
CA PHE A 174 -2.03 17.69 4.32
C PHE A 174 -1.75 16.36 3.64
N ILE A 175 -1.01 15.48 4.30
CA ILE A 175 -0.68 14.14 3.79
C ILE A 175 -1.09 13.08 4.80
N VAL A 176 -1.83 12.09 4.32
CA VAL A 176 -2.11 10.82 5.02
C VAL A 176 -1.32 9.74 4.30
N ASP A 177 -0.57 8.94 5.05
CA ASP A 177 0.09 7.73 4.57
C ASP A 177 -0.12 6.65 5.63
N MET A 178 -0.79 5.57 5.26
CA MET A 178 -1.14 4.53 6.21
C MET A 178 -1.23 3.16 5.54
N ALA A 179 -0.80 2.12 6.25
CA ALA A 179 -1.08 0.75 5.89
C ALA A 179 -2.56 0.41 6.07
N THR A 180 -3.07 -0.57 5.31
CA THR A 180 -4.38 -1.20 5.57
C THR A 180 -4.28 -2.32 6.62
N SER A 181 -3.08 -2.69 7.03
CA SER A 181 -2.80 -3.51 8.21
C SER A 181 -2.81 -2.68 9.50
N ALA A 182 -2.89 -3.34 10.65
CA ALA A 182 -2.90 -2.70 11.97
C ALA A 182 -1.59 -1.96 12.28
N ALA A 183 -0.49 -2.38 11.65
CA ALA A 183 0.82 -1.75 11.74
C ALA A 183 1.61 -1.95 10.44
N ALA A 184 2.70 -1.21 10.26
CA ALA A 184 3.68 -1.49 9.22
C ALA A 184 4.48 -2.75 9.58
N ARG A 185 4.82 -3.59 8.58
CA ARG A 185 5.66 -4.77 8.84
C ARG A 185 7.03 -4.41 9.44
N GLY A 186 7.62 -3.31 8.98
CA GLY A 186 8.88 -2.81 9.54
C GLY A 186 8.80 -2.45 11.02
N GLU A 187 7.64 -2.00 11.49
CA GLU A 187 7.42 -1.71 12.91
C GLU A 187 7.41 -2.98 13.75
N ILE A 188 6.78 -4.06 13.27
CA ILE A 188 6.82 -5.37 13.93
C ILE A 188 8.26 -5.90 13.99
N GLN A 189 9.04 -5.74 12.91
CA GLN A 189 10.46 -6.13 12.90
C GLN A 189 11.30 -5.31 13.89
N LEU A 190 11.02 -4.02 14.06
CA LEU A 190 11.67 -3.18 15.06
C LEU A 190 11.32 -3.62 16.49
N HIS A 191 10.06 -3.99 16.76
CA HIS A 191 9.64 -4.59 18.03
C HIS A 191 10.38 -5.90 18.30
N GLN A 192 10.44 -6.81 17.32
CA GLN A 192 11.21 -8.06 17.43
C GLN A 192 12.68 -7.79 17.80
N ARG A 193 13.32 -6.86 17.08
CA ARG A 193 14.72 -6.52 17.30
C ARG A 193 14.99 -5.90 18.68
N SER A 194 14.01 -5.15 19.20
CA SER A 194 14.11 -4.51 20.52
C SER A 194 13.58 -5.35 21.68
N GLY A 195 13.04 -6.55 21.40
CA GLY A 195 12.42 -7.43 22.40
C GLY A 195 11.15 -6.85 23.03
N LYS A 196 10.48 -5.91 22.36
CA LYS A 196 9.25 -5.30 22.85
C LYS A 196 8.03 -6.09 22.36
N ALA A 197 7.06 -6.29 23.26
CA ALA A 197 5.77 -6.85 22.90
C ALA A 197 5.01 -5.92 21.95
N LEU A 198 4.20 -6.53 21.05
CA LEU A 198 3.30 -5.81 20.18
C LEU A 198 2.02 -5.41 20.93
N PRO A 199 1.34 -4.34 20.53
CA PRO A 199 -0.04 -4.10 20.92
C PRO A 199 -0.96 -5.27 20.53
N GLU A 200 -2.01 -5.49 21.34
CA GLU A 200 -3.04 -6.46 20.99
C GLU A 200 -3.74 -6.11 19.65
N GLY A 201 -4.14 -7.14 18.91
CA GLY A 201 -4.82 -6.97 17.63
C GLY A 201 -3.94 -6.66 16.44
N TRP A 202 -2.61 -6.70 16.58
CA TRP A 202 -1.69 -6.49 15.46
C TRP A 202 -1.43 -7.76 14.66
N GLY A 203 -1.57 -8.94 15.29
CA GLY A 203 -1.28 -10.17 14.59
C GLY A 203 -1.75 -11.44 15.30
N ILE A 204 -1.57 -12.53 14.60
CA ILE A 204 -1.86 -13.90 15.00
C ILE A 204 -0.64 -14.79 14.74
N ASP A 205 -0.52 -15.85 15.50
CA ASP A 205 0.50 -16.88 15.32
C ASP A 205 0.20 -17.80 14.11
N SER A 206 1.03 -18.79 13.89
CA SER A 206 0.89 -19.76 12.80
C SER A 206 -0.33 -20.70 12.95
N GLN A 207 -0.94 -20.75 14.12
CA GLN A 207 -2.17 -21.46 14.41
C GLN A 207 -3.42 -20.56 14.30
N GLY A 208 -3.25 -19.28 14.00
CA GLY A 208 -4.32 -18.29 13.88
C GLY A 208 -4.81 -17.75 15.24
N GLN A 209 -4.05 -17.95 16.33
CA GLN A 209 -4.40 -17.41 17.64
C GLN A 209 -3.79 -16.00 17.82
N PRO A 210 -4.52 -15.08 18.47
CA PRO A 210 -3.98 -13.75 18.79
C PRO A 210 -2.69 -13.85 19.61
N THR A 211 -1.68 -13.08 19.22
CA THR A 211 -0.40 -12.99 19.94
C THR A 211 0.14 -11.57 19.95
N THR A 212 0.91 -11.24 20.98
CA THR A 212 1.69 -10.00 21.10
C THR A 212 3.20 -10.25 20.88
N ASP A 213 3.60 -11.46 20.58
CA ASP A 213 4.97 -11.80 20.23
C ASP A 213 5.26 -11.46 18.76
N ALA A 214 6.22 -10.57 18.54
CA ALA A 214 6.58 -10.12 17.19
C ALA A 214 7.13 -11.26 16.32
N ALA A 215 7.86 -12.23 16.88
CA ALA A 215 8.38 -13.35 16.12
C ALA A 215 7.26 -14.30 15.68
N GLU A 216 6.28 -14.55 16.55
CA GLU A 216 5.12 -15.36 16.21
C GLU A 216 4.26 -14.69 15.11
N VAL A 217 4.02 -13.37 15.18
CA VAL A 217 3.31 -12.64 14.12
C VAL A 217 4.06 -12.68 12.80
N LEU A 218 5.38 -12.57 12.80
CA LEU A 218 6.19 -12.65 11.58
C LEU A 218 6.15 -14.02 10.92
N ASN A 219 5.92 -15.07 11.70
CA ASN A 219 5.75 -16.45 11.24
C ASN A 219 4.29 -16.83 10.96
N GLY A 220 3.34 -16.11 11.54
CA GLY A 220 1.91 -16.24 11.34
C GLY A 220 1.37 -15.21 10.35
N ALA A 221 0.50 -14.32 10.82
CA ALA A 221 -0.04 -13.23 10.00
C ALA A 221 -0.27 -11.95 10.81
N MET A 222 -0.07 -10.83 10.14
CA MET A 222 -0.57 -9.53 10.60
C MET A 222 -2.08 -9.45 10.43
N LEU A 223 -2.74 -8.54 11.14
CA LEU A 223 -4.16 -8.26 10.99
C LEU A 223 -4.40 -6.91 10.31
N THR A 224 -5.59 -6.74 9.75
CA THR A 224 -6.02 -5.47 9.16
C THR A 224 -6.49 -4.49 10.22
N PHE A 225 -6.25 -3.17 10.06
CA PHE A 225 -6.79 -2.17 10.96
C PHE A 225 -8.34 -2.19 10.92
N GLY A 226 -8.99 -2.02 12.07
CA GLY A 226 -10.46 -1.97 12.12
C GLY A 226 -11.16 -3.19 11.52
N GLY A 227 -10.49 -4.35 11.48
CA GLY A 227 -11.03 -5.61 11.00
C GLY A 227 -11.51 -5.57 9.55
N HIS A 228 -12.82 -5.74 9.32
CA HIS A 228 -13.40 -5.80 7.97
C HIS A 228 -13.23 -4.49 7.16
N LYS A 229 -13.03 -3.33 7.80
CA LYS A 229 -12.84 -2.06 7.09
C LYS A 229 -11.47 -2.01 6.41
N GLY A 230 -10.40 -2.31 7.14
CA GLY A 230 -9.06 -2.41 6.59
C GLY A 230 -8.95 -3.56 5.58
N SER A 231 -9.62 -4.69 5.83
CA SER A 231 -9.67 -5.81 4.88
C SER A 231 -10.32 -5.42 3.54
N ALA A 232 -11.39 -4.64 3.56
CA ALA A 232 -12.03 -4.14 2.35
C ALA A 232 -11.13 -3.17 1.57
N LEU A 233 -10.41 -2.29 2.27
CA LEU A 233 -9.44 -1.39 1.65
C LEU A 233 -8.24 -2.16 1.09
N ALA A 234 -7.72 -3.16 1.81
CA ALA A 234 -6.66 -4.03 1.30
C ALA A 234 -7.06 -4.73 0.00
N ALA A 235 -8.26 -5.31 -0.05
CA ALA A 235 -8.80 -5.93 -1.27
C ALA A 235 -8.95 -4.92 -2.41
N MET A 236 -9.39 -3.69 -2.12
CA MET A 236 -9.47 -2.62 -3.12
C MET A 236 -8.10 -2.30 -3.71
N VAL A 237 -7.06 -2.18 -2.88
CA VAL A 237 -5.69 -1.94 -3.34
C VAL A 237 -5.19 -3.09 -4.22
N GLU A 238 -5.42 -4.35 -3.82
CA GLU A 238 -5.08 -5.52 -4.65
C GLU A 238 -5.72 -5.45 -6.04
N LEU A 239 -7.00 -5.07 -6.10
CA LEU A 239 -7.74 -4.99 -7.37
C LEU A 239 -7.26 -3.83 -8.26
N LEU A 240 -7.00 -2.66 -7.68
CA LEU A 240 -6.56 -1.48 -8.41
C LEU A 240 -5.13 -1.63 -8.93
N ALA A 241 -4.22 -2.06 -8.06
CA ALA A 241 -2.79 -2.10 -8.36
C ALA A 241 -2.29 -3.48 -8.83
N GLY A 242 -3.17 -4.44 -9.00
CA GLY A 242 -2.90 -5.75 -9.60
C GLY A 242 -3.70 -5.95 -10.90
N PRO A 243 -4.86 -6.63 -10.85
CA PRO A 243 -5.61 -7.00 -12.05
C PRO A 243 -6.01 -5.83 -12.95
N LEU A 244 -6.38 -4.67 -12.38
CA LEU A 244 -6.82 -3.51 -13.17
C LEU A 244 -5.71 -2.97 -14.08
N ILE A 245 -4.49 -2.91 -13.58
CA ILE A 245 -3.34 -2.42 -14.35
C ILE A 245 -2.58 -3.54 -15.07
N GLY A 246 -3.06 -4.80 -14.98
CA GLY A 246 -2.44 -5.96 -15.60
C GLY A 246 -1.16 -6.42 -14.87
N ASP A 247 -1.07 -6.19 -13.57
CA ASP A 247 0.06 -6.61 -12.74
C ASP A 247 -0.35 -7.65 -11.68
N MET A 248 0.56 -8.02 -10.80
CA MET A 248 0.43 -9.09 -9.82
C MET A 248 -0.24 -8.60 -8.53
N THR A 249 -0.91 -9.51 -7.81
CA THR A 249 -1.38 -9.29 -6.45
C THR A 249 -0.36 -9.77 -5.41
N SER A 250 -0.56 -9.43 -4.15
CA SER A 250 0.29 -9.87 -3.03
C SER A 250 0.38 -11.39 -2.91
N GLN A 251 -0.70 -12.11 -3.23
CA GLN A 251 -0.76 -13.57 -3.11
C GLN A 251 -0.11 -14.30 -4.28
N ALA A 252 -0.15 -13.75 -5.47
CA ALA A 252 0.36 -14.38 -6.70
C ALA A 252 1.45 -13.53 -7.34
N PRO A 253 2.65 -13.48 -6.75
CA PRO A 253 3.71 -12.57 -7.17
C PRO A 253 4.34 -12.96 -8.52
N GLU A 254 4.10 -14.16 -9.02
CA GLU A 254 4.69 -14.66 -10.27
C GLU A 254 3.68 -14.80 -11.42
N GLN A 255 2.41 -14.49 -11.16
CA GLN A 255 1.34 -14.63 -12.15
C GLN A 255 0.38 -13.47 -12.07
N LEU A 256 -0.18 -13.08 -13.23
CA LEU A 256 -1.32 -12.19 -13.27
C LEU A 256 -2.49 -12.82 -12.50
N ALA A 257 -2.70 -12.42 -11.27
CA ALA A 257 -3.82 -12.88 -10.46
C ALA A 257 -5.11 -12.27 -11.00
N ARG A 258 -6.10 -13.12 -11.25
CA ARG A 258 -7.44 -12.66 -11.54
C ARG A 258 -8.13 -12.26 -10.24
N ALA A 259 -9.00 -11.26 -10.29
CA ALA A 259 -9.80 -10.83 -9.14
C ALA A 259 -10.52 -11.99 -8.44
N GLU A 260 -11.03 -12.96 -9.22
CA GLU A 260 -11.67 -14.17 -8.69
C GLU A 260 -10.74 -15.01 -7.82
N THR A 261 -9.46 -15.13 -8.15
CA THR A 261 -8.48 -15.86 -7.34
C THR A 261 -8.33 -15.22 -5.96
N LEU A 262 -8.34 -13.88 -5.90
CA LEU A 262 -8.32 -13.15 -4.65
C LEU A 262 -9.60 -13.40 -3.82
N PHE A 263 -10.75 -13.34 -4.47
CA PHE A 263 -12.05 -13.57 -3.82
C PHE A 263 -12.16 -15.00 -3.28
N MET A 264 -11.74 -16.00 -4.06
CA MET A 264 -11.67 -17.39 -3.62
C MET A 264 -10.76 -17.55 -2.40
N GLY A 265 -9.55 -16.98 -2.43
CA GLY A 265 -8.62 -17.03 -1.30
C GLY A 265 -9.17 -16.39 -0.02
N MET A 266 -10.02 -15.36 -0.12
CA MET A 266 -10.73 -14.80 1.01
C MET A 266 -11.80 -15.79 1.54
N GLN A 267 -12.62 -16.34 0.66
CA GLN A 267 -13.74 -17.24 1.03
C GLN A 267 -13.24 -18.57 1.60
N GLU A 268 -12.18 -19.15 1.06
CA GLU A 268 -11.56 -20.39 1.58
C GLU A 268 -11.07 -20.26 3.03
N GLN A 269 -10.79 -19.04 3.49
CA GLN A 269 -10.43 -18.77 4.88
C GLN A 269 -11.62 -18.41 5.76
N GLY A 270 -12.85 -18.48 5.23
CA GLY A 270 -14.05 -18.08 5.95
C GLY A 270 -14.25 -16.57 6.01
N ALA A 271 -13.43 -15.77 5.32
CA ALA A 271 -13.63 -14.33 5.21
C ALA A 271 -14.78 -14.05 4.25
N ARG A 272 -15.67 -13.16 4.67
CA ARG A 272 -16.81 -12.75 3.84
C ARG A 272 -16.40 -11.64 2.90
N LEU A 273 -16.78 -11.76 1.63
CA LEU A 273 -16.54 -10.69 0.65
C LEU A 273 -17.34 -9.41 1.00
N PRO A 274 -16.78 -8.23 0.75
CA PRO A 274 -17.51 -6.98 0.87
C PRO A 274 -18.79 -6.99 0.01
N GLY A 275 -19.91 -6.69 0.63
CA GLY A 275 -21.20 -6.66 -0.07
C GLY A 275 -22.05 -7.94 -0.01
N GLU A 276 -21.51 -9.13 0.25
CA GLU A 276 -22.25 -10.38 0.26
C GLU A 276 -23.54 -10.33 1.10
N ARG A 277 -23.45 -9.78 2.34
CA ARG A 277 -24.64 -9.63 3.19
C ARG A 277 -25.72 -8.76 2.53
N ARG A 278 -25.34 -7.69 1.84
CA ARG A 278 -26.28 -6.80 1.15
C ARG A 278 -26.97 -7.52 0.00
N PHE A 279 -26.22 -8.30 -0.78
CA PHE A 279 -26.79 -9.09 -1.86
C PHE A 279 -27.74 -10.19 -1.34
N ALA A 280 -27.37 -10.89 -0.26
CA ALA A 280 -28.25 -11.86 0.39
C ALA A 280 -29.53 -11.20 0.93
N CYS A 281 -29.42 -10.07 1.64
CA CYS A 281 -30.57 -9.31 2.11
C CYS A 281 -31.44 -8.81 0.95
N ARG A 282 -30.85 -8.36 -0.16
CA ARG A 282 -31.60 -7.93 -1.36
C ARG A 282 -32.46 -9.08 -1.90
N GLN A 283 -31.87 -10.25 -2.13
CA GLN A 283 -32.58 -11.41 -2.61
C GLN A 283 -33.72 -11.85 -1.68
N GLN A 284 -33.48 -11.76 -0.36
CA GLN A 284 -34.52 -12.04 0.64
C GLN A 284 -35.65 -11.01 0.58
N SER A 285 -35.29 -9.72 0.51
CA SER A 285 -36.29 -8.63 0.44
C SER A 285 -37.13 -8.67 -0.84
N GLU A 286 -36.53 -9.06 -1.96
CA GLU A 286 -37.24 -9.24 -3.24
C GLU A 286 -38.26 -10.38 -3.16
N ARG A 287 -37.99 -11.44 -2.38
CA ARG A 287 -38.88 -12.61 -2.24
C ARG A 287 -39.93 -12.46 -1.12
N GLN A 288 -39.58 -11.80 -0.02
CA GLN A 288 -40.34 -11.79 1.21
C GLN A 288 -40.79 -10.40 1.67
N GLY A 289 -40.39 -9.35 0.94
CA GLY A 289 -40.61 -7.96 1.35
C GLY A 289 -39.57 -7.49 2.36
N VAL A 290 -39.67 -6.21 2.70
CA VAL A 290 -38.81 -5.52 3.68
C VAL A 290 -39.48 -5.57 5.06
N ILE A 291 -38.77 -6.00 6.07
CA ILE A 291 -39.28 -6.09 7.44
C ILE A 291 -38.80 -4.88 8.22
N ILE A 292 -39.75 -4.08 8.72
CA ILE A 292 -39.53 -2.95 9.62
C ILE A 292 -40.35 -3.12 10.90
N SER A 293 -39.93 -2.46 11.99
CA SER A 293 -40.71 -2.49 13.22
C SER A 293 -42.07 -1.76 13.04
N ARG A 294 -43.08 -2.19 13.76
CA ARG A 294 -44.41 -1.55 13.76
C ARG A 294 -44.27 -0.06 14.15
N SER A 295 -43.50 0.26 15.19
CA SER A 295 -43.25 1.64 15.62
C SER A 295 -42.71 2.51 14.47
N LEU A 296 -41.64 2.05 13.76
CA LEU A 296 -41.09 2.78 12.63
C LEU A 296 -42.11 2.93 11.49
N HIS A 297 -42.88 1.87 11.20
CA HIS A 297 -43.94 1.95 10.19
C HIS A 297 -44.96 3.03 10.52
N ASP A 298 -45.44 3.05 11.79
CA ASP A 298 -46.47 3.99 12.25
C ASP A 298 -45.93 5.45 12.24
N GLU A 299 -44.68 5.64 12.66
CA GLU A 299 -43.97 6.93 12.56
C GLU A 299 -43.88 7.41 11.09
N ILE A 300 -43.50 6.55 10.18
CA ILE A 300 -43.42 6.88 8.74
C ILE A 300 -44.82 7.17 8.18
N CYS A 301 -45.84 6.41 8.58
CA CYS A 301 -47.21 6.65 8.15
C CYS A 301 -47.76 8.01 8.66
N ALA A 302 -47.42 8.42 9.87
CA ALA A 302 -47.80 9.73 10.41
C ALA A 302 -47.26 10.90 9.57
N LEU A 303 -46.09 10.76 8.93
CA LEU A 303 -45.52 11.77 8.03
C LEU A 303 -46.36 12.03 6.76
N ARG A 304 -47.27 11.10 6.38
CA ARG A 304 -48.18 11.29 5.24
C ARG A 304 -49.27 12.32 5.51
N GLN A 305 -49.50 12.66 6.78
CA GLN A 305 -50.61 13.60 7.13
C GLN A 305 -50.20 15.06 7.05
N GLY A 306 -48.96 15.36 6.66
CA GLY A 306 -48.41 16.72 6.48
C GLY A 306 -48.62 17.58 7.73
N GLY A 307 -47.57 18.10 8.36
CA GLY A 307 -47.70 19.03 9.45
C GLY A 307 -48.31 20.38 8.96
#